data_3d6f7bd4ea92695f36ce3bc217233072
#
_entry.id   3d6f7bd4ea92695f36ce3bc217233072
#
_cell.length_a   1.000
_cell.length_b   1.000
_cell.length_c   1.000
_cell.angle_alpha   90.00
_cell.angle_beta   90.00
_cell.angle_gamma   90.00
#
_symmetry.space_group_name_H-M   'P 1'
#
loop_
_entity.id
_entity.type
_entity.pdbx_description
1 polymer ?
#
loop_
_entity_poly.entity_id
_entity_poly.type
_entity_poly.pdbx_seq_one_letter_code
_entity_poly.pdbx_strand_id
1 'polypeptide(L)'
;MLQTGIKGTGEALVTEELSARAMGSGELPVYATPAMLALVEETAWKSVAPALEPGQGTVGTKLDFSHLAATPLGRKVRCETRLTEIDRRRLVFSAEVWDEAGKIGEGTHERFIVDSEKFLAKADAR
;
A
#
# COMPACT_ATOMS: atom_id res chain seq x y z
N MET A 1 16.24 6.75 10.91
CA MET A 1 15.41 7.80 11.51
C MET A 1 14.20 8.13 10.65
N LEU A 2 13.05 8.24 11.28
CA LEU A 2 11.80 8.55 10.58
C LEU A 2 11.78 10.03 10.17
N GLN A 3 11.68 10.28 8.87
CA GLN A 3 11.65 11.64 8.33
C GLN A 3 10.94 11.66 6.98
N THR A 4 10.41 12.81 6.61
CA THR A 4 9.77 12.97 5.30
C THR A 4 10.80 12.76 4.20
N GLY A 5 10.31 12.27 3.05
CA GLY A 5 11.17 11.96 1.92
C GLY A 5 11.56 10.50 1.82
N ILE A 6 11.29 9.68 2.85
CA ILE A 6 11.53 8.24 2.75
C ILE A 6 10.75 7.67 1.58
N LYS A 7 11.44 6.93 0.72
CA LYS A 7 10.85 6.33 -0.47
C LYS A 7 10.75 4.82 -0.31
N GLY A 8 9.70 4.26 -0.90
CA GLY A 8 9.52 2.83 -0.96
C GLY A 8 9.28 2.38 -2.40
N THR A 9 9.67 1.16 -2.72
CA THR A 9 9.38 0.54 -4.01
C THR A 9 8.89 -0.87 -3.77
N GLY A 10 7.93 -1.31 -4.60
CA GLY A 10 7.42 -2.66 -4.55
C GLY A 10 7.02 -3.11 -5.94
N GLU A 11 7.03 -4.42 -6.16
CA GLU A 11 6.66 -5.01 -7.44
C GLU A 11 5.74 -6.20 -7.21
N ALA A 12 4.92 -6.49 -8.21
CA ALA A 12 4.09 -7.68 -8.22
C ALA A 12 3.92 -8.16 -9.65
N LEU A 13 3.72 -9.47 -9.81
CA LEU A 13 3.31 -10.07 -11.06
C LEU A 13 1.79 -10.25 -10.98
N VAL A 14 1.07 -9.77 -11.99
CA VAL A 14 -0.39 -9.90 -12.01
C VAL A 14 -0.76 -11.33 -12.39
N THR A 15 -0.98 -12.15 -11.36
CA THR A 15 -1.40 -13.54 -11.52
C THR A 15 -2.92 -13.61 -11.48
N GLU A 16 -3.49 -14.78 -11.80
CA GLU A 16 -4.94 -15.01 -11.69
C GLU A 16 -5.46 -14.65 -10.28
N GLU A 17 -4.68 -14.99 -9.25
CA GLU A 17 -5.08 -14.72 -7.85
C GLU A 17 -5.25 -13.24 -7.54
N LEU A 18 -4.58 -12.37 -8.28
CA LEU A 18 -4.65 -10.92 -8.11
C LEU A 18 -5.62 -10.28 -9.09
N SER A 19 -6.40 -11.08 -9.82
CA SER A 19 -7.37 -10.57 -10.78
C SER A 19 -8.67 -10.13 -10.08
N ALA A 20 -9.39 -9.23 -10.73
CA ALA A 20 -10.68 -8.77 -10.22
C ALA A 20 -11.66 -9.92 -10.02
N ARG A 21 -11.69 -10.86 -10.98
CA ARG A 21 -12.60 -12.00 -10.88
C ARG A 21 -12.24 -12.94 -9.73
N ALA A 22 -10.96 -13.16 -9.46
CA ALA A 22 -10.51 -14.03 -8.38
C ALA A 22 -10.75 -13.40 -7.02
N MET A 23 -10.60 -12.10 -6.90
CA MET A 23 -10.74 -11.37 -5.63
C MET A 23 -12.18 -10.93 -5.36
N GLY A 24 -13.09 -11.12 -6.30
CA GLY A 24 -14.47 -10.73 -6.14
C GLY A 24 -14.72 -9.23 -6.25
N SER A 25 -13.77 -8.49 -6.81
CA SER A 25 -13.90 -7.04 -6.98
C SER A 25 -14.44 -6.64 -8.35
N GLY A 26 -14.70 -7.62 -9.22
CA GLY A 26 -15.23 -7.43 -10.56
C GLY A 26 -15.35 -8.77 -11.25
N GLU A 27 -15.58 -8.75 -12.54
CA GLU A 27 -15.82 -9.97 -13.32
C GLU A 27 -14.68 -10.33 -14.28
N LEU A 28 -13.73 -9.41 -14.47
CA LEU A 28 -12.75 -9.53 -15.55
C LEU A 28 -11.39 -10.02 -15.08
N PRO A 29 -10.61 -10.65 -15.99
CA PRO A 29 -9.26 -11.13 -15.69
C PRO A 29 -8.23 -10.00 -15.87
N VAL A 30 -8.35 -8.98 -15.05
CA VAL A 30 -7.42 -7.85 -15.02
C VAL A 30 -6.99 -7.60 -13.57
N TYR A 31 -5.90 -6.88 -13.39
CA TYR A 31 -5.38 -6.55 -12.06
C TYR A 31 -6.46 -5.90 -11.21
N ALA A 32 -6.73 -6.49 -10.04
CA ALA A 32 -7.80 -6.03 -9.16
C ALA A 32 -7.43 -4.74 -8.43
N THR A 33 -8.37 -3.82 -8.32
CA THR A 33 -8.18 -2.60 -7.54
C THR A 33 -7.73 -2.91 -6.10
N PRO A 34 -8.38 -3.83 -5.35
CA PRO A 34 -7.90 -4.15 -4.00
C PRO A 34 -6.50 -4.75 -3.98
N ALA A 35 -6.07 -5.47 -5.02
CA ALA A 35 -4.72 -6.00 -5.10
C ALA A 35 -3.70 -4.86 -5.26
N MET A 36 -4.04 -3.86 -6.08
CA MET A 36 -3.21 -2.67 -6.26
C MET A 36 -3.09 -1.90 -4.95
N LEU A 37 -4.19 -1.73 -4.23
CA LEU A 37 -4.19 -1.05 -2.93
C LEU A 37 -3.35 -1.81 -1.90
N ALA A 38 -3.41 -3.15 -1.91
CA ALA A 38 -2.58 -3.97 -1.03
C ALA A 38 -1.08 -3.77 -1.33
N LEU A 39 -0.72 -3.63 -2.61
CA LEU A 39 0.67 -3.35 -2.98
C LEU A 39 1.10 -1.97 -2.49
N VAL A 40 0.24 -0.97 -2.56
CA VAL A 40 0.51 0.37 -2.02
C VAL A 40 0.75 0.29 -0.52
N GLU A 41 -0.11 -0.42 0.21
CA GLU A 41 0.04 -0.58 1.65
C GLU A 41 1.34 -1.28 2.02
N GLU A 42 1.65 -2.38 1.34
CA GLU A 42 2.87 -3.14 1.59
C GLU A 42 4.12 -2.30 1.33
N THR A 43 4.14 -1.60 0.21
CA THR A 43 5.26 -0.73 -0.16
C THR A 43 5.46 0.36 0.90
N ALA A 44 4.37 0.97 1.35
CA ALA A 44 4.42 2.05 2.34
C ALA A 44 4.92 1.56 3.70
N TRP A 45 4.32 0.48 4.27
CA TRP A 45 4.72 0.06 5.61
C TRP A 45 6.16 -0.46 5.63
N LYS A 46 6.59 -1.15 4.58
CA LYS A 46 7.97 -1.64 4.51
C LYS A 46 8.97 -0.50 4.41
N SER A 47 8.60 0.61 3.77
CA SER A 47 9.51 1.75 3.60
C SER A 47 9.88 2.43 4.92
N VAL A 48 8.98 2.43 5.88
CA VAL A 48 9.21 3.10 7.18
C VAL A 48 9.56 2.15 8.31
N ALA A 49 9.34 0.85 8.14
CA ALA A 49 9.59 -0.14 9.18
C ALA A 49 10.99 -0.03 9.79
N PRO A 50 12.09 0.12 9.01
CA PRO A 50 13.42 0.24 9.60
C PRO A 50 13.64 1.48 10.46
N ALA A 51 12.79 2.49 10.33
CA ALA A 51 12.92 3.76 11.06
C ALA A 51 12.08 3.80 12.33
N LEU A 52 11.31 2.75 12.60
CA LEU A 52 10.47 2.68 13.80
C LEU A 52 11.24 2.12 14.99
N GLU A 53 10.74 2.39 16.19
CA GLU A 53 11.29 1.85 17.42
C GLU A 53 10.91 0.37 17.58
N PRO A 54 11.67 -0.42 18.35
CA PRO A 54 11.31 -1.81 18.63
C PRO A 54 9.90 -1.93 19.19
N GLY A 55 9.13 -2.89 18.70
CA GLY A 55 7.76 -3.11 19.14
C GLY A 55 6.72 -2.24 18.45
N GLN A 56 7.15 -1.30 17.62
CA GLN A 56 6.25 -0.47 16.84
C GLN A 56 6.00 -1.04 15.46
N GLY A 57 4.82 -0.77 14.93
CA GLY A 57 4.44 -1.03 13.56
C GLY A 57 3.52 0.05 13.07
N THR A 58 2.98 -0.09 11.88
CA THR A 58 1.97 0.83 11.37
C THR A 58 0.76 0.06 10.89
N VAL A 59 -0.40 0.71 10.98
CA VAL A 59 -1.64 0.18 10.42
C VAL A 59 -2.19 1.18 9.42
N GLY A 60 -2.80 0.68 8.35
CA GLY A 60 -3.43 1.53 7.34
C GLY A 60 -4.73 2.10 7.87
N THR A 61 -4.96 3.40 7.64
CA THR A 61 -6.15 4.09 8.13
C THR A 61 -6.93 4.78 7.01
N LYS A 62 -6.31 5.05 5.88
CA LYS A 62 -7.00 5.73 4.78
C LYS A 62 -6.28 5.46 3.46
N LEU A 63 -7.08 5.30 2.42
CA LEU A 63 -6.61 5.23 1.04
C LEU A 63 -7.51 6.13 0.20
N ASP A 64 -6.88 7.04 -0.53
CA ASP A 64 -7.57 7.89 -1.50
C ASP A 64 -6.81 7.70 -2.81
N PHE A 65 -7.25 6.72 -3.59
CA PHE A 65 -6.47 6.22 -4.71
C PHE A 65 -7.35 6.01 -5.93
N SER A 66 -6.83 6.38 -7.10
CA SER A 66 -7.52 6.18 -8.38
C SER A 66 -6.85 5.09 -9.18
N HIS A 67 -7.63 4.14 -9.68
CA HIS A 67 -7.19 3.11 -10.60
C HIS A 67 -7.43 3.61 -12.02
N LEU A 68 -6.39 4.04 -12.69
CA LEU A 68 -6.48 4.84 -13.93
C LEU A 68 -6.53 4.00 -15.20
N ALA A 69 -5.94 2.80 -15.18
CA ALA A 69 -5.86 1.95 -16.37
C ALA A 69 -5.80 0.48 -15.95
N ALA A 70 -6.33 -0.39 -16.79
CA ALA A 70 -6.36 -1.82 -16.54
C ALA A 70 -5.04 -2.48 -16.97
N THR A 71 -4.61 -3.48 -16.20
CA THR A 71 -3.42 -4.28 -16.48
C THR A 71 -3.84 -5.74 -16.68
N PRO A 72 -3.51 -6.36 -17.81
CA PRO A 72 -3.83 -7.77 -18.05
C PRO A 72 -3.00 -8.71 -17.17
N LEU A 73 -3.44 -9.95 -17.06
CA LEU A 73 -2.66 -10.99 -16.39
C LEU A 73 -1.31 -11.18 -17.07
N GLY A 74 -0.32 -11.57 -16.29
CA GLY A 74 1.03 -11.86 -16.80
C GLY A 74 1.95 -10.66 -16.89
N ARG A 75 1.46 -9.48 -16.58
CA ARG A 75 2.27 -8.25 -16.60
C ARG A 75 2.80 -7.95 -15.20
N LYS A 76 3.93 -7.25 -15.15
CA LYS A 76 4.49 -6.75 -13.90
C LYS A 76 3.95 -5.36 -13.59
N VAL A 77 3.73 -5.10 -12.32
CA VAL A 77 3.37 -3.76 -11.83
C VAL A 77 4.39 -3.33 -10.79
N ARG A 78 4.63 -2.04 -10.73
CA ARG A 78 5.59 -1.43 -9.80
C ARG A 78 4.93 -0.28 -9.06
N CYS A 79 5.14 -0.25 -7.76
CA CYS A 79 4.65 0.83 -6.90
C CYS A 79 5.81 1.62 -6.34
N GLU A 80 5.64 2.93 -6.25
CA GLU A 80 6.54 3.82 -5.54
C GLU A 80 5.75 4.63 -4.55
N THR A 81 6.27 4.71 -3.32
CA THR A 81 5.69 5.53 -2.27
C THR A 81 6.70 6.54 -1.77
N ARG A 82 6.20 7.63 -1.23
CA ARG A 82 7.03 8.64 -0.60
C ARG A 82 6.31 9.18 0.63
N LEU A 83 7.00 9.18 1.77
CA LEU A 83 6.48 9.76 3.00
C LEU A 83 6.51 11.28 2.87
N THR A 84 5.33 11.90 2.82
CA THR A 84 5.20 13.34 2.58
C THR A 84 4.90 14.16 3.82
N GLU A 85 4.33 13.53 4.85
CA GLU A 85 3.96 14.25 6.07
C GLU A 85 4.04 13.31 7.27
N ILE A 86 4.53 13.85 8.38
CA ILE A 86 4.54 13.18 9.68
C ILE A 86 3.85 14.13 10.66
N ASP A 87 2.73 13.70 11.23
CA ASP A 87 2.02 14.44 12.25
C ASP A 87 1.88 13.52 13.46
N ARG A 88 2.87 13.58 14.37
CA ARG A 88 2.99 12.68 15.52
C ARG A 88 3.04 11.22 15.05
N ARG A 89 1.99 10.43 15.28
CA ARG A 89 1.94 9.03 14.84
C ARG A 89 1.27 8.82 13.48
N ARG A 90 0.72 9.89 12.91
CA ARG A 90 0.07 9.85 11.60
C ARG A 90 1.11 10.06 10.49
N LEU A 91 1.15 9.14 9.55
CA LEU A 91 2.05 9.18 8.40
C LEU A 91 1.24 9.29 7.13
N VAL A 92 1.60 10.23 6.26
CA VAL A 92 0.94 10.40 4.96
C VAL A 92 1.94 10.10 3.86
N PHE A 93 1.52 9.27 2.92
CA PHE A 93 2.32 8.87 1.77
C PHE A 93 1.65 9.31 0.48
N SER A 94 2.45 9.72 -0.50
CA SER A 94 2.01 9.75 -1.90
C SER A 94 2.41 8.41 -2.52
N ALA A 95 1.61 7.93 -3.46
CA ALA A 95 1.89 6.65 -4.11
C ALA A 95 1.49 6.68 -5.57
N GLU A 96 2.27 5.97 -6.38
CA GLU A 96 2.02 5.81 -7.80
C GLU A 96 2.31 4.37 -8.18
N VAL A 97 1.52 3.85 -9.12
CA VAL A 97 1.68 2.47 -9.61
C VAL A 97 1.72 2.50 -11.13
N TRP A 98 2.64 1.73 -11.69
CA TRP A 98 2.83 1.61 -13.14
C TRP A 98 2.84 0.14 -13.54
N ASP A 99 2.38 -0.12 -14.77
CA ASP A 99 2.74 -1.33 -15.48
C ASP A 99 3.71 -0.96 -16.62
N GLU A 100 3.99 -1.91 -17.50
CA GLU A 100 4.94 -1.70 -18.60
C GLU A 100 4.45 -0.69 -19.63
N ALA A 101 3.16 -0.42 -19.67
CA ALA A 101 2.57 0.52 -20.63
C ALA A 101 2.45 1.95 -20.08
N GLY A 102 2.55 2.12 -18.75
CA GLY A 102 2.46 3.45 -18.13
C GLY A 102 1.86 3.44 -16.75
N LYS A 103 1.47 4.61 -16.29
CA LYS A 103 0.88 4.76 -14.96
C LYS A 103 -0.52 4.16 -14.95
N ILE A 104 -0.79 3.34 -13.95
CA ILE A 104 -2.10 2.69 -13.77
C ILE A 104 -2.83 3.13 -12.51
N GLY A 105 -2.16 3.83 -11.61
CA GLY A 105 -2.81 4.31 -10.40
C GLY A 105 -2.00 5.37 -9.69
N GLU A 106 -2.70 6.19 -8.90
CA GLU A 106 -2.06 7.23 -8.09
C GLU A 106 -2.98 7.69 -6.98
N GLY A 107 -2.40 8.21 -5.91
CA GLY A 107 -3.17 8.74 -4.81
C GLY A 107 -2.35 8.92 -3.55
N THR A 108 -3.07 8.96 -2.42
CA THR A 108 -2.47 9.13 -1.10
C THR A 108 -2.88 7.99 -0.19
N HIS A 109 -2.05 7.74 0.81
CA HIS A 109 -2.27 6.69 1.79
C HIS A 109 -1.84 7.17 3.16
N GLU A 110 -2.66 6.90 4.17
CA GLU A 110 -2.32 7.26 5.54
C GLU A 110 -2.17 6.02 6.39
N ARG A 111 -1.17 6.06 7.27
CA ARG A 111 -0.92 4.99 8.23
C ARG A 111 -0.71 5.61 9.60
N PHE A 112 -0.85 4.79 10.63
CA PHE A 112 -0.70 5.24 12.00
C PHE A 112 0.29 4.33 12.73
N ILE A 113 1.27 4.94 13.42
CA ILE A 113 2.23 4.19 14.22
C ILE A 113 1.52 3.67 15.47
N VAL A 114 1.69 2.38 15.75
CA VAL A 114 1.09 1.73 16.92
C VAL A 114 2.15 0.92 17.67
N ASP A 115 1.92 0.73 18.96
CA ASP A 115 2.63 -0.28 19.72
C ASP A 115 1.91 -1.59 19.43
N SER A 116 2.55 -2.48 18.68
CA SER A 116 1.88 -3.67 18.12
C SER A 116 1.18 -4.51 19.17
N GLU A 117 1.83 -4.76 20.30
CA GLU A 117 1.28 -5.60 21.36
C GLU A 117 0.03 -4.96 21.99
N LYS A 118 0.11 -3.67 22.31
CA LYS A 118 -1.04 -2.93 22.87
C LYS A 118 -2.17 -2.80 21.86
N PHE A 119 -1.83 -2.61 20.61
CA PHE A 119 -2.82 -2.49 19.55
C PHE A 119 -3.62 -3.78 19.39
N LEU A 120 -2.93 -4.93 19.37
CA LEU A 120 -3.58 -6.24 19.26
C LEU A 120 -4.45 -6.53 20.48
N ALA A 121 -3.95 -6.23 21.67
CA ALA A 121 -4.72 -6.45 22.90
C ALA A 121 -6.01 -5.63 22.91
N LYS A 122 -5.94 -4.39 22.43
CA LYS A 122 -7.11 -3.52 22.34
C LYS A 122 -8.11 -4.02 21.30
N ALA A 123 -7.62 -4.52 20.18
CA ALA A 123 -8.49 -5.10 19.15
C ALA A 123 -9.20 -6.35 19.67
N ASP A 124 -8.48 -7.21 20.39
CA ASP A 124 -9.04 -8.45 20.96
C ASP A 124 -10.07 -8.17 22.05
N ALA A 125 -9.97 -7.03 22.70
CA ALA A 125 -10.88 -6.65 23.80
C ALA A 125 -12.21 -6.03 23.31
N ARG A 126 -12.38 -5.83 22.02
CA ARG A 126 -13.60 -5.24 21.45
C ARG A 126 -14.78 -6.19 21.53
#